data_285d32d9c3ae706fae51e5d8b0c7405f
#
_entry.id   285d32d9c3ae706fae51e5d8b0c7405f
#
_cell.length_a   1.000
_cell.length_b   1.000
_cell.length_c   1.000
_cell.angle_alpha   90.00
_cell.angle_beta   90.00
_cell.angle_gamma   90.00
#
_symmetry.space_group_name_H-M   'P 1'
#
loop_
_entity.id
_entity.type
_entity.pdbx_description
1 polymer ?
#
loop_
_entity_poly.entity_id
_entity_poly.type
_entity_poly.pdbx_seq_one_letter_code
_entity_poly.pdbx_strand_id
1 'polypeptide(L)'
;MFVRLTTPASVHSACQHISDLVRQHAEWFFIQNQAEAYALRRNEIDVAVSQGRLIFSCWTEKGSKSWRILGWQWDGQCLLLQSSRRMGADNYLLELVPRGSAKAAAAAIKAARQVRCYKIAELANSFQPETRIERCSLSPGIRRGHPGRYARIVLRRKQMRVAVSASVIKLHPSALDAFLSATLLWFQRTAERIKPPYIEQLWLLVSSEALKATFHRLALLRPSLREIIRCFTVDDDLTELIQTEFPERRELWKRRLARFPPVPAANLTTQIRKILEEAPHAIDVVHARHGETLRFFGLPFARVRSILDVERVWFGIEREHRRILDASTKDAWQNLLQDLKDYRSAGALDHRHAFYRNAAEAWLESLLRKDITRLDPGLIIAPLHAQFRTARGGKLGVRPIDMLALRQDGRLVVIELKVSEDREHVLQGTDYWRRVEAHRRRGHIAKAKLFGDRKIRDESPLVYLVAPTLRVHPSFAMLARCIDNDIEIYRFDINEDWRCGVRVMRRMRVN
;
A
#
# COMPACT_ATOMS: atom_id res chain seq x y z
N MET A 1 11.74 17.27 -32.26
CA MET A 1 10.94 18.47 -31.91
C MET A 1 9.48 18.04 -31.73
N PHE A 2 8.79 18.46 -30.67
CA PHE A 2 7.38 18.07 -30.46
C PHE A 2 6.45 18.69 -31.51
N VAL A 3 5.63 17.86 -32.12
CA VAL A 3 4.52 18.30 -32.97
C VAL A 3 3.38 18.72 -32.06
N ARG A 4 3.04 20.02 -32.05
CA ARG A 4 1.94 20.55 -31.22
C ARG A 4 0.60 20.35 -31.90
N LEU A 5 -0.43 20.01 -31.11
CA LEU A 5 -1.80 19.75 -31.56
C LEU A 5 -2.64 21.01 -31.39
N THR A 6 -2.65 21.89 -32.41
CA THR A 6 -3.32 23.19 -32.36
C THR A 6 -4.57 23.29 -33.22
N THR A 7 -4.73 22.40 -34.20
CA THR A 7 -5.87 22.41 -35.13
C THR A 7 -6.55 21.03 -35.18
N PRO A 8 -7.85 20.96 -35.53
CA PRO A 8 -8.53 19.67 -35.68
C PRO A 8 -7.83 18.72 -36.66
N ALA A 9 -7.31 19.26 -37.78
CA ALA A 9 -6.56 18.47 -38.75
C ALA A 9 -5.28 17.87 -38.14
N SER A 10 -4.53 18.64 -37.34
CA SER A 10 -3.33 18.14 -36.65
C SER A 10 -3.66 17.06 -35.62
N VAL A 11 -4.83 17.15 -34.98
CA VAL A 11 -5.32 16.13 -34.02
C VAL A 11 -5.64 14.80 -34.70
N HIS A 12 -6.35 14.83 -35.85
CA HIS A 12 -6.68 13.63 -36.60
C HIS A 12 -5.43 12.97 -37.21
N SER A 13 -4.55 13.76 -37.80
CA SER A 13 -3.29 13.27 -38.36
C SER A 13 -2.43 12.62 -37.27
N ALA A 14 -2.31 13.25 -36.09
CA ALA A 14 -1.57 12.69 -34.96
C ALA A 14 -2.22 11.40 -34.43
N CYS A 15 -3.56 11.34 -34.35
CA CYS A 15 -4.26 10.13 -33.94
C CYS A 15 -3.92 8.94 -34.85
N GLN A 16 -3.94 9.16 -36.14
CA GLN A 16 -3.62 8.13 -37.13
C GLN A 16 -2.16 7.68 -37.01
N HIS A 17 -1.21 8.64 -37.02
CA HIS A 17 0.23 8.31 -36.90
C HIS A 17 0.56 7.58 -35.58
N ILE A 18 0.04 8.03 -34.46
CA ILE A 18 0.30 7.38 -33.16
C ILE A 18 -0.34 6.00 -33.13
N SER A 19 -1.55 5.83 -33.65
CA SER A 19 -2.22 4.53 -33.75
C SER A 19 -1.42 3.55 -34.62
N ASP A 20 -0.89 4.02 -35.75
CA ASP A 20 -0.08 3.20 -36.65
C ASP A 20 1.25 2.80 -35.99
N LEU A 21 1.90 3.70 -35.27
CA LEU A 21 3.10 3.39 -34.48
C LEU A 21 2.79 2.35 -33.39
N VAL A 22 1.69 2.52 -32.66
CA VAL A 22 1.28 1.56 -31.63
C VAL A 22 1.02 0.18 -32.21
N ARG A 23 0.47 0.11 -33.43
CA ARG A 23 0.21 -1.18 -34.14
C ARG A 23 1.47 -1.91 -34.60
N GLN A 24 2.59 -1.21 -34.79
CA GLN A 24 3.84 -1.81 -35.25
C GLN A 24 4.46 -2.78 -34.26
N HIS A 25 4.11 -2.66 -32.96
CA HIS A 25 4.69 -3.48 -31.89
C HIS A 25 3.57 -4.13 -31.06
N ALA A 26 3.74 -5.41 -30.73
CA ALA A 26 2.79 -6.18 -29.93
C ALA A 26 2.74 -5.72 -28.47
N GLU A 27 3.85 -5.23 -27.97
CA GLU A 27 4.01 -4.86 -26.56
C GLU A 27 4.88 -3.61 -26.40
N TRP A 28 4.50 -2.80 -25.42
CA TRP A 28 5.12 -1.52 -25.12
C TRP A 28 5.46 -1.40 -23.64
N PHE A 29 6.50 -0.64 -23.31
CA PHE A 29 6.69 -0.09 -21.98
C PHE A 29 6.13 1.33 -21.95
N PHE A 30 5.15 1.56 -21.09
CA PHE A 30 4.60 2.87 -20.82
C PHE A 30 5.30 3.46 -19.60
N ILE A 31 5.92 4.61 -19.75
CA ILE A 31 6.66 5.32 -18.70
C ILE A 31 5.98 6.67 -18.45
N GLN A 32 5.57 6.91 -17.21
CA GLN A 32 4.95 8.17 -16.82
C GLN A 32 5.95 9.02 -16.04
N ASN A 33 6.19 10.26 -16.48
CA ASN A 33 7.11 11.21 -15.83
C ASN A 33 8.49 10.62 -15.51
N GLN A 34 9.01 9.79 -16.40
CA GLN A 34 10.32 9.14 -16.23
C GLN A 34 10.47 8.30 -14.94
N ALA A 35 9.38 7.95 -14.29
CA ALA A 35 9.39 7.40 -12.92
C ALA A 35 8.79 6.00 -12.80
N GLU A 36 7.63 5.75 -13.39
CA GLU A 36 6.94 4.46 -13.34
C GLU A 36 6.86 3.86 -14.74
N ALA A 37 7.26 2.61 -14.90
CA ALA A 37 7.11 1.88 -16.15
C ALA A 37 6.11 0.74 -15.99
N TYR A 38 5.21 0.62 -16.96
CA TYR A 38 4.24 -0.47 -17.05
C TYR A 38 4.44 -1.19 -18.38
N ALA A 39 4.41 -2.53 -18.37
CA ALA A 39 4.29 -3.30 -19.59
C ALA A 39 2.83 -3.24 -20.06
N LEU A 40 2.61 -2.89 -21.30
CA LEU A 40 1.30 -2.85 -21.94
C LEU A 40 1.33 -3.71 -23.20
N ARG A 41 0.28 -4.46 -23.43
CA ARG A 41 0.00 -5.07 -24.72
C ARG A 41 -0.66 -4.03 -25.64
N ARG A 42 -0.53 -4.23 -26.94
CA ARG A 42 -1.14 -3.32 -27.92
C ARG A 42 -2.66 -3.13 -27.71
N ASN A 43 -3.37 -4.16 -27.32
CA ASN A 43 -4.81 -4.13 -27.04
C ASN A 43 -5.17 -3.42 -25.71
N GLU A 44 -4.18 -3.10 -24.88
CA GLU A 44 -4.34 -2.34 -23.64
C GLU A 44 -4.07 -0.84 -23.86
N ILE A 45 -3.85 -0.43 -25.12
CA ILE A 45 -3.59 0.96 -25.51
C ILE A 45 -4.70 1.39 -26.48
N ASP A 46 -5.29 2.53 -26.21
CA ASP A 46 -6.25 3.17 -27.08
C ASP A 46 -5.87 4.63 -27.34
N VAL A 47 -6.01 5.05 -28.61
CA VAL A 47 -5.73 6.41 -29.06
C VAL A 47 -6.90 6.87 -29.89
N ALA A 48 -7.68 7.81 -29.38
CA ALA A 48 -8.92 8.25 -29.99
C ALA A 48 -9.05 9.79 -29.98
N VAL A 49 -9.84 10.30 -30.90
CA VAL A 49 -10.26 11.70 -30.91
C VAL A 49 -11.62 11.80 -30.23
N SER A 50 -11.69 12.56 -29.14
CA SER A 50 -12.92 12.85 -28.42
C SER A 50 -13.09 14.36 -28.25
N GLN A 51 -14.23 14.89 -28.66
CA GLN A 51 -14.55 16.34 -28.63
C GLN A 51 -13.42 17.21 -29.21
N GLY A 52 -12.85 16.82 -30.37
CA GLY A 52 -11.76 17.53 -31.03
C GLY A 52 -10.40 17.49 -30.30
N ARG A 53 -10.24 16.58 -29.33
CA ARG A 53 -9.02 16.41 -28.54
C ARG A 53 -8.48 15.01 -28.71
N LEU A 54 -7.17 14.87 -28.80
CA LEU A 54 -6.50 13.57 -28.80
C LEU A 54 -6.42 13.03 -27.38
N ILE A 55 -6.99 11.85 -27.19
CA ILE A 55 -6.99 11.13 -25.91
C ILE A 55 -6.15 9.87 -26.07
N PHE A 56 -5.20 9.70 -25.20
CA PHE A 56 -4.45 8.46 -25.01
C PHE A 56 -4.98 7.76 -23.76
N SER A 57 -5.38 6.52 -23.89
CA SER A 57 -5.87 5.69 -22.79
C SER A 57 -5.08 4.40 -22.71
N CYS A 58 -4.85 3.91 -21.50
CA CYS A 58 -4.26 2.59 -21.29
C CYS A 58 -4.88 1.89 -20.08
N TRP A 59 -4.88 0.56 -20.15
CA TRP A 59 -5.33 -0.32 -19.07
C TRP A 59 -4.12 -0.95 -18.40
N THR A 60 -3.95 -0.68 -17.11
CA THR A 60 -2.87 -1.22 -16.29
C THR A 60 -3.45 -2.09 -15.18
N GLU A 61 -2.63 -2.88 -14.50
CA GLU A 61 -3.04 -3.62 -13.29
C GLU A 61 -3.70 -2.73 -12.21
N LYS A 62 -3.44 -1.42 -12.25
CA LYS A 62 -4.03 -0.41 -11.36
C LYS A 62 -5.32 0.22 -11.90
N GLY A 63 -5.84 -0.27 -13.02
CA GLY A 63 -7.03 0.22 -13.70
C GLY A 63 -6.75 1.07 -14.94
N SER A 64 -7.81 1.60 -15.55
CA SER A 64 -7.70 2.45 -16.74
C SER A 64 -7.22 3.86 -16.38
N LYS A 65 -6.40 4.42 -17.26
CA LYS A 65 -5.90 5.79 -17.17
C LYS A 65 -6.03 6.45 -18.52
N SER A 66 -6.45 7.72 -18.55
CA SER A 66 -6.60 8.51 -19.78
C SER A 66 -5.96 9.90 -19.60
N TRP A 67 -5.37 10.40 -20.69
CA TRP A 67 -4.75 11.72 -20.76
C TRP A 67 -5.11 12.40 -22.07
N ARG A 68 -5.29 13.71 -22.00
CA ARG A 68 -5.37 14.57 -23.17
C ARG A 68 -3.94 14.82 -23.67
N ILE A 69 -3.69 14.57 -24.94
CA ILE A 69 -2.39 14.82 -25.58
C ILE A 69 -2.35 16.23 -26.14
N LEU A 70 -1.27 16.95 -25.83
CA LEU A 70 -1.02 18.32 -26.26
C LEU A 70 0.03 18.39 -27.38
N GLY A 71 0.91 17.40 -27.43
CA GLY A 71 1.95 17.27 -28.43
C GLY A 71 2.58 15.88 -28.39
N TRP A 72 3.22 15.51 -29.48
CA TRP A 72 3.87 14.22 -29.61
C TRP A 72 5.17 14.28 -30.40
N GLN A 73 6.02 13.30 -30.21
CA GLN A 73 7.26 13.12 -30.93
C GLN A 73 7.62 11.65 -31.00
N TRP A 74 8.07 11.17 -32.16
CA TRP A 74 8.69 9.88 -32.36
C TRP A 74 10.17 10.07 -32.70
N ASP A 75 11.08 9.41 -31.98
CA ASP A 75 12.52 9.51 -32.18
C ASP A 75 13.13 8.23 -32.82
N GLY A 76 12.29 7.33 -33.32
CA GLY A 76 12.69 6.03 -33.87
C GLY A 76 12.72 4.89 -32.84
N GLN A 77 12.76 5.18 -31.55
CA GLN A 77 12.82 4.20 -30.46
C GLN A 77 11.81 4.46 -29.35
N CYS A 78 11.33 5.68 -29.20
CA CYS A 78 10.43 6.09 -28.15
C CYS A 78 9.38 7.06 -28.68
N LEU A 79 8.11 6.82 -28.36
CA LEU A 79 7.02 7.73 -28.58
C LEU A 79 6.84 8.59 -27.33
N LEU A 80 7.11 9.88 -27.45
CA LEU A 80 6.96 10.89 -26.40
C LEU A 80 5.62 11.60 -26.58
N LEU A 81 4.80 11.65 -25.53
CA LEU A 81 3.52 12.35 -25.52
C LEU A 81 3.51 13.40 -24.40
N GLN A 82 3.41 14.66 -24.77
CA GLN A 82 3.07 15.72 -23.82
C GLN A 82 1.58 15.67 -23.54
N SER A 83 1.20 15.53 -22.29
CA SER A 83 -0.17 15.31 -21.90
C SER A 83 -0.60 16.14 -20.71
N SER A 84 -1.91 16.31 -20.56
CA SER A 84 -2.51 16.92 -19.37
C SER A 84 -3.63 16.05 -18.81
N ARG A 85 -3.86 16.18 -17.50
CA ARG A 85 -4.98 15.57 -16.78
C ARG A 85 -5.77 16.67 -16.07
N ARG A 86 -7.03 16.41 -15.74
CA ARG A 86 -7.90 17.32 -14.98
C ARG A 86 -7.97 18.73 -15.57
N MET A 87 -8.39 18.84 -16.82
CA MET A 87 -8.57 20.13 -17.53
C MET A 87 -7.31 21.02 -17.60
N GLY A 88 -6.12 20.41 -17.60
CA GLY A 88 -4.86 21.16 -17.79
C GLY A 88 -4.12 21.55 -16.53
N ALA A 89 -4.63 21.20 -15.34
CA ALA A 89 -3.94 21.52 -14.09
C ALA A 89 -2.65 20.69 -13.87
N ASP A 90 -2.58 19.49 -14.46
CA ASP A 90 -1.42 18.60 -14.31
C ASP A 90 -0.83 18.25 -15.67
N ASN A 91 0.45 18.60 -15.87
CA ASN A 91 1.21 18.23 -17.07
C ASN A 91 2.00 16.95 -16.84
N TYR A 92 1.97 16.04 -17.83
CA TYR A 92 2.69 14.77 -17.80
C TYR A 92 3.48 14.58 -19.09
N LEU A 93 4.69 14.02 -18.95
CA LEU A 93 5.41 13.43 -20.07
C LEU A 93 5.19 11.92 -20.02
N LEU A 94 4.57 11.38 -21.08
CA LEU A 94 4.35 9.96 -21.24
C LEU A 94 5.32 9.46 -22.33
N GLU A 95 5.92 8.31 -22.08
CA GLU A 95 6.87 7.68 -22.99
C GLU A 95 6.41 6.24 -23.26
N LEU A 96 6.32 5.87 -24.53
CA LEU A 96 6.08 4.49 -24.94
C LEU A 96 7.32 3.97 -25.68
N VAL A 97 7.89 2.90 -25.12
CA VAL A 97 9.10 2.26 -25.67
C VAL A 97 8.73 0.83 -26.10
N PRO A 98 9.04 0.42 -27.36
CA PRO A 98 8.77 -0.94 -27.80
C PRO A 98 9.48 -1.98 -26.91
N ARG A 99 8.80 -3.06 -26.56
CA ARG A 99 9.33 -4.10 -25.65
C ARG A 99 10.55 -4.85 -26.19
N GLY A 100 10.74 -4.89 -27.48
CA GLY A 100 11.94 -5.48 -28.07
C GLY A 100 13.26 -4.91 -27.51
N SER A 101 13.16 -3.78 -26.77
CA SER A 101 14.25 -3.13 -26.05
C SER A 101 14.03 -3.05 -24.53
N ALA A 102 13.55 -4.10 -23.89
CA ALA A 102 13.35 -4.13 -22.42
C ALA A 102 14.58 -3.70 -21.62
N LYS A 103 15.78 -4.01 -22.11
CA LYS A 103 17.04 -3.51 -21.56
C LYS A 103 17.17 -2.00 -21.72
N ALA A 104 16.75 -1.45 -22.84
CA ALA A 104 16.76 0.00 -23.08
C ALA A 104 15.75 0.72 -22.19
N ALA A 105 14.53 0.21 -22.00
CA ALA A 105 13.55 0.77 -21.09
C ALA A 105 14.05 0.74 -19.63
N ALA A 106 14.61 -0.37 -19.18
CA ALA A 106 15.17 -0.48 -17.83
C ALA A 106 16.36 0.47 -17.63
N ALA A 107 17.21 0.62 -18.64
CA ALA A 107 18.34 1.54 -18.63
C ALA A 107 17.86 3.02 -18.61
N ALA A 108 16.87 3.36 -19.43
CA ALA A 108 16.27 4.69 -19.46
C ALA A 108 15.65 5.07 -18.10
N ILE A 109 14.87 4.16 -17.49
CA ILE A 109 14.31 4.35 -16.16
C ILE A 109 15.41 4.55 -15.12
N LYS A 110 16.47 3.76 -15.18
CA LYS A 110 17.61 3.88 -14.27
C LYS A 110 18.30 5.22 -14.43
N ALA A 111 18.57 5.64 -15.66
CA ALA A 111 19.21 6.91 -15.97
C ALA A 111 18.34 8.09 -15.48
N ALA A 112 17.04 8.09 -15.77
CA ALA A 112 16.11 9.12 -15.33
C ALA A 112 16.04 9.22 -13.79
N ARG A 113 15.98 8.09 -13.09
CA ARG A 113 16.03 8.07 -11.62
C ARG A 113 17.35 8.56 -11.07
N GLN A 114 18.45 8.26 -11.74
CA GLN A 114 19.77 8.73 -11.34
C GLN A 114 19.90 10.24 -11.50
N VAL A 115 19.40 10.81 -12.61
CA VAL A 115 19.35 12.28 -12.81
C VAL A 115 18.53 12.94 -11.70
N ARG A 116 17.33 12.42 -11.37
CA ARG A 116 16.55 12.96 -10.25
C ARG A 116 17.27 12.81 -8.91
N CYS A 117 18.01 11.72 -8.70
CA CYS A 117 18.80 11.52 -7.48
C CYS A 117 19.88 12.61 -7.35
N TYR A 118 20.58 12.95 -8.42
CA TYR A 118 21.56 14.02 -8.42
C TYR A 118 20.93 15.41 -8.21
N LYS A 119 19.81 15.71 -8.89
CA LYS A 119 19.06 16.95 -8.62
C LYS A 119 18.66 17.11 -7.15
N ILE A 120 18.19 16.04 -6.52
CA ILE A 120 17.89 16.03 -5.09
C ILE A 120 19.15 16.28 -4.26
N ALA A 121 20.28 15.70 -4.64
CA ALA A 121 21.54 15.90 -3.93
C ALA A 121 22.03 17.35 -4.05
N GLU A 122 21.95 17.95 -5.23
CA GLU A 122 22.28 19.34 -5.47
C GLU A 122 21.37 20.29 -4.70
N LEU A 123 20.05 20.05 -4.74
CA LEU A 123 19.08 20.84 -3.99
C LEU A 123 19.31 20.75 -2.47
N ALA A 124 19.58 19.57 -1.94
CA ALA A 124 19.90 19.41 -0.52
C ALA A 124 21.25 20.05 -0.15
N ASN A 125 22.23 20.00 -1.07
CA ASN A 125 23.53 20.61 -0.88
C ASN A 125 23.47 22.15 -0.90
N SER A 126 22.63 22.73 -1.74
CA SER A 126 22.44 24.19 -1.82
C SER A 126 21.70 24.77 -0.62
N PHE A 127 20.86 23.95 0.06
CA PHE A 127 20.12 24.38 1.23
C PHE A 127 21.02 24.76 2.42
N GLN A 128 22.17 24.10 2.57
CA GLN A 128 23.10 24.38 3.67
C GLN A 128 24.48 24.77 3.12
N PRO A 129 24.88 26.03 3.29
CA PRO A 129 26.19 26.50 2.83
C PRO A 129 27.37 25.69 3.37
N GLU A 130 28.45 25.60 2.61
CA GLU A 130 29.69 24.88 2.94
C GLU A 130 29.53 23.33 3.02
N THR A 131 28.43 22.79 2.51
CA THR A 131 28.28 21.33 2.36
C THR A 131 28.84 20.87 1.02
N ARG A 132 29.29 19.61 0.98
CA ARG A 132 29.66 18.91 -0.24
C ARG A 132 29.02 17.55 -0.30
N ILE A 133 28.66 17.10 -1.47
CA ILE A 133 28.12 15.74 -1.69
C ILE A 133 29.29 14.75 -1.52
N GLU A 134 29.28 13.96 -0.45
CA GLU A 134 30.26 12.88 -0.22
C GLU A 134 29.83 11.60 -0.93
N ARG A 135 28.54 11.30 -0.91
CA ARG A 135 27.96 10.10 -1.58
C ARG A 135 26.57 10.41 -2.11
N CYS A 136 26.30 9.96 -3.32
CA CYS A 136 24.97 9.99 -3.93
C CYS A 136 24.69 8.66 -4.62
N SER A 137 23.59 7.98 -4.27
CA SER A 137 23.21 6.69 -4.84
C SER A 137 21.73 6.45 -4.74
N LEU A 138 21.21 5.56 -5.58
CA LEU A 138 19.86 5.02 -5.45
C LEU A 138 19.84 3.81 -4.51
N SER A 139 18.72 3.62 -3.84
CA SER A 139 18.48 2.38 -3.09
C SER A 139 18.54 1.16 -4.03
N PRO A 140 18.83 -0.06 -3.54
CA PRO A 140 18.63 -1.26 -4.32
C PRO A 140 17.17 -1.39 -4.75
N GLY A 141 16.90 -1.89 -5.96
CA GLY A 141 15.56 -2.24 -6.41
C GLY A 141 15.03 -3.50 -5.70
N ILE A 142 13.73 -3.76 -5.85
CA ILE A 142 13.08 -4.96 -5.28
C ILE A 142 13.63 -6.24 -5.92
N ARG A 143 13.97 -6.18 -7.23
CA ARG A 143 14.58 -7.30 -7.96
C ARG A 143 16.00 -6.95 -8.35
N ARG A 144 16.88 -7.97 -8.45
CA ARG A 144 18.26 -7.79 -8.91
C ARG A 144 18.27 -7.13 -10.28
N GLY A 145 19.02 -6.01 -10.43
CA GLY A 145 19.10 -5.25 -11.68
C GLY A 145 18.02 -4.15 -11.85
N HIS A 146 16.98 -4.11 -11.04
CA HIS A 146 16.02 -3.01 -11.09
C HIS A 146 16.52 -1.77 -10.36
N PRO A 147 16.34 -0.57 -10.91
CA PRO A 147 16.71 0.68 -10.23
C PRO A 147 15.83 0.91 -9.01
N GLY A 148 16.45 1.31 -7.92
CA GLY A 148 15.75 1.71 -6.70
C GLY A 148 14.91 2.97 -6.88
N ARG A 149 14.08 3.24 -5.88
CA ARG A 149 13.13 4.37 -5.89
C ARG A 149 13.51 5.48 -4.92
N TYR A 150 14.53 5.26 -4.09
CA TYR A 150 14.90 6.18 -3.03
C TYR A 150 16.33 6.68 -3.23
N ALA A 151 16.50 7.98 -3.20
CA ALA A 151 17.80 8.64 -3.13
C ALA A 151 18.42 8.41 -1.75
N ARG A 152 19.70 8.15 -1.72
CA ARG A 152 20.55 7.94 -0.54
C ARG A 152 21.77 8.80 -0.68
N ILE A 153 21.81 9.89 0.04
CA ILE A 153 22.82 10.93 -0.10
C ILE A 153 23.48 11.14 1.25
N VAL A 154 24.78 11.33 1.25
CA VAL A 154 25.55 11.77 2.41
C VAL A 154 26.21 13.08 2.04
N LEU A 155 25.84 14.12 2.76
CA LEU A 155 26.48 15.42 2.68
C LEU A 155 27.51 15.54 3.81
N ARG A 156 28.63 16.22 3.54
CA ARG A 156 29.66 16.51 4.54
C ARG A 156 29.81 18.02 4.68
N ARG A 157 29.79 18.49 5.93
CA ARG A 157 30.05 19.85 6.32
C ARG A 157 31.09 19.86 7.45
N LYS A 158 32.34 20.31 7.17
CA LYS A 158 33.42 20.32 8.19
C LYS A 158 33.50 18.99 8.95
N GLN A 159 33.12 19.00 10.23
CA GLN A 159 33.14 17.85 11.15
C GLN A 159 31.78 17.13 11.28
N MET A 160 30.82 17.47 10.43
CA MET A 160 29.47 16.87 10.47
C MET A 160 29.14 16.15 9.17
N ARG A 161 28.32 15.13 9.28
CA ARG A 161 27.64 14.53 8.13
C ARG A 161 26.13 14.56 8.29
N VAL A 162 25.46 14.71 7.19
CA VAL A 162 24.01 14.68 7.09
C VAL A 162 23.62 13.58 6.10
N ALA A 163 22.78 12.66 6.55
CA ALA A 163 22.16 11.68 5.67
C ALA A 163 20.86 12.27 5.10
N VAL A 164 20.68 12.20 3.78
CA VAL A 164 19.48 12.71 3.09
C VAL A 164 18.81 11.56 2.36
N SER A 165 17.52 11.40 2.56
CA SER A 165 16.71 10.42 1.85
C SER A 165 15.46 11.05 1.25
N ALA A 166 15.18 10.71 -0.01
CA ALA A 166 14.03 11.18 -0.76
C ALA A 166 13.51 10.09 -1.69
N SER A 167 12.25 10.17 -2.09
CA SER A 167 11.76 9.35 -3.19
C SER A 167 12.07 10.05 -4.53
N VAL A 168 12.69 9.34 -5.46
CA VAL A 168 12.94 9.84 -6.82
C VAL A 168 11.70 9.72 -7.73
N ILE A 169 10.61 9.18 -7.21
CA ILE A 169 9.28 9.17 -7.82
C ILE A 169 8.31 9.85 -6.88
N LYS A 170 7.16 10.27 -7.37
CA LYS A 170 6.13 10.87 -6.50
C LYS A 170 5.77 9.91 -5.37
N LEU A 171 6.00 10.34 -4.12
CA LEU A 171 5.73 9.54 -2.94
C LEU A 171 4.24 9.60 -2.61
N HIS A 172 3.51 8.55 -2.96
CA HIS A 172 2.13 8.42 -2.55
C HIS A 172 2.05 8.02 -1.06
N PRO A 173 1.08 8.53 -0.26
CA PRO A 173 0.94 8.20 1.16
C PRO A 173 0.88 6.70 1.47
N SER A 174 0.38 5.86 0.54
CA SER A 174 0.37 4.40 0.69
C SER A 174 1.75 3.74 0.59
N ALA A 175 2.74 4.42 0.02
CA ALA A 175 4.12 3.94 -0.12
C ALA A 175 5.06 4.49 0.97
N LEU A 176 4.52 5.27 1.91
CA LEU A 176 5.31 5.93 2.95
C LEU A 176 6.01 4.94 3.88
N ASP A 177 5.32 3.88 4.30
CA ASP A 177 5.89 2.88 5.21
C ASP A 177 7.07 2.16 4.56
N ALA A 178 6.99 1.87 3.24
CA ALA A 178 8.10 1.33 2.46
C ALA A 178 9.28 2.30 2.39
N PHE A 179 9.02 3.58 2.16
CA PHE A 179 10.04 4.62 2.12
C PHE A 179 10.74 4.76 3.47
N LEU A 180 9.98 4.93 4.55
CA LEU A 180 10.54 5.10 5.89
C LEU A 180 11.30 3.86 6.36
N SER A 181 10.77 2.65 6.15
CA SER A 181 11.48 1.41 6.47
C SER A 181 12.83 1.32 5.74
N ALA A 182 12.83 1.61 4.42
CA ALA A 182 14.06 1.59 3.63
C ALA A 182 15.07 2.66 4.07
N THR A 183 14.58 3.82 4.47
CA THR A 183 15.40 4.95 4.93
C THR A 183 16.02 4.68 6.30
N LEU A 184 15.22 4.25 7.29
CA LEU A 184 15.72 3.94 8.64
C LEU A 184 16.77 2.83 8.61
N LEU A 185 16.52 1.77 7.84
CA LEU A 185 17.48 0.68 7.67
C LEU A 185 18.77 1.12 6.98
N TRP A 186 18.67 1.96 5.97
CA TRP A 186 19.85 2.52 5.32
C TRP A 186 20.64 3.43 6.27
N PHE A 187 19.95 4.32 6.98
CA PHE A 187 20.54 5.24 7.92
C PHE A 187 21.32 4.49 9.00
N GLN A 188 20.69 3.52 9.67
CA GLN A 188 21.34 2.74 10.73
C GLN A 188 22.59 2.01 10.22
N ARG A 189 22.48 1.29 9.09
CA ARG A 189 23.63 0.58 8.50
C ARG A 189 24.75 1.53 8.08
N THR A 190 24.39 2.75 7.66
CA THR A 190 25.40 3.74 7.26
C THR A 190 26.07 4.34 8.50
N ALA A 191 25.31 4.66 9.54
CA ALA A 191 25.83 5.17 10.80
C ALA A 191 26.77 4.17 11.50
N GLU A 192 26.46 2.87 11.45
CA GLU A 192 27.30 1.82 12.01
C GLU A 192 28.65 1.64 11.28
N ARG A 193 28.69 1.93 9.97
CA ARG A 193 29.86 1.65 9.11
C ARG A 193 30.74 2.87 8.86
N ILE A 194 30.22 4.06 9.10
CA ILE A 194 30.92 5.29 8.76
C ILE A 194 31.94 5.63 9.86
N LYS A 195 33.16 5.95 9.43
CA LYS A 195 34.20 6.46 10.32
C LYS A 195 33.94 7.94 10.64
N PRO A 196 34.44 8.48 11.73
CA PRO A 196 34.30 9.90 12.05
C PRO A 196 34.67 10.82 10.88
N PRO A 197 33.97 11.95 10.73
CA PRO A 197 32.85 12.43 11.55
C PRO A 197 31.59 11.61 11.37
N TYR A 198 30.81 11.45 12.44
CA TYR A 198 29.57 10.66 12.41
C TYR A 198 28.42 11.42 11.74
N ILE A 199 27.33 10.70 11.44
CA ILE A 199 26.11 11.29 10.89
C ILE A 199 25.29 11.85 12.05
N GLU A 200 25.05 13.16 12.06
CA GLU A 200 24.34 13.85 13.13
C GLU A 200 22.86 14.08 12.82
N GLN A 201 22.51 14.13 11.54
CA GLN A 201 21.14 14.39 11.11
C GLN A 201 20.71 13.47 9.99
N LEU A 202 19.41 13.16 9.98
CA LEU A 202 18.74 12.49 8.89
C LEU A 202 17.66 13.43 8.30
N TRP A 203 17.86 13.86 7.08
CA TRP A 203 16.90 14.67 6.35
C TRP A 203 15.96 13.79 5.52
N LEU A 204 14.66 13.97 5.72
CA LEU A 204 13.61 13.33 4.96
C LEU A 204 12.96 14.34 4.03
N LEU A 205 13.15 14.18 2.75
CA LEU A 205 12.54 15.02 1.74
C LEU A 205 11.28 14.32 1.22
N VAL A 206 10.12 14.92 1.44
CA VAL A 206 8.82 14.37 1.08
C VAL A 206 7.96 15.42 0.36
N SER A 207 6.97 14.97 -0.42
CA SER A 207 5.99 15.87 -0.98
C SER A 207 5.09 16.47 0.12
N SER A 208 4.53 17.65 -0.12
CA SER A 208 3.59 18.30 0.79
C SER A 208 2.39 17.40 1.14
N GLU A 209 1.92 16.58 0.18
CA GLU A 209 0.84 15.61 0.39
C GLU A 209 1.22 14.50 1.38
N ALA A 210 2.48 14.07 1.39
CA ALA A 210 2.97 13.00 2.27
C ALA A 210 3.40 13.51 3.65
N LEU A 211 3.69 14.80 3.81
CA LEU A 211 4.27 15.38 5.02
C LEU A 211 3.51 15.04 6.29
N LYS A 212 2.19 15.23 6.29
CA LYS A 212 1.36 14.93 7.45
C LYS A 212 1.39 13.47 7.86
N ALA A 213 1.36 12.57 6.88
CA ALA A 213 1.46 11.14 7.14
C ALA A 213 2.87 10.78 7.67
N THR A 214 3.91 11.45 7.17
CA THR A 214 5.29 11.32 7.66
C THR A 214 5.38 11.71 9.13
N PHE A 215 4.86 12.86 9.52
CA PHE A 215 4.85 13.27 10.94
C PHE A 215 4.13 12.27 11.85
N HIS A 216 3.01 11.70 11.38
CA HIS A 216 2.32 10.66 12.13
C HIS A 216 3.18 9.41 12.37
N ARG A 217 4.05 9.04 11.41
CA ARG A 217 4.96 7.90 11.55
C ARG A 217 6.16 8.23 12.45
N LEU A 218 6.73 9.42 12.26
CA LEU A 218 7.87 9.88 13.06
C LEU A 218 7.50 10.03 14.54
N ALA A 219 6.26 10.42 14.84
CA ALA A 219 5.76 10.50 16.22
C ALA A 219 5.79 9.15 16.98
N LEU A 220 5.91 8.04 16.27
CA LEU A 220 5.98 6.68 16.83
C LEU A 220 7.42 6.20 17.04
N LEU A 221 8.42 6.94 16.58
CA LEU A 221 9.81 6.60 16.74
C LEU A 221 10.32 7.03 18.12
N ARG A 222 11.41 6.40 18.57
CA ARG A 222 12.12 6.78 19.80
C ARG A 222 12.52 8.25 19.79
N PRO A 223 12.51 8.93 20.94
CA PRO A 223 12.93 10.33 21.04
C PRO A 223 14.31 10.61 20.41
N SER A 224 15.30 9.77 20.68
CA SER A 224 16.66 9.90 20.15
C SER A 224 16.74 9.87 18.62
N LEU A 225 15.86 9.12 17.95
CA LEU A 225 15.77 9.16 16.49
C LEU A 225 15.02 10.39 15.98
N ARG A 226 13.96 10.82 16.68
CA ARG A 226 13.19 12.01 16.28
C ARG A 226 14.04 13.29 16.34
N GLU A 227 14.90 13.41 17.34
CA GLU A 227 15.78 14.56 17.55
C GLU A 227 16.77 14.78 16.41
N ILE A 228 17.22 13.72 15.75
CA ILE A 228 18.15 13.81 14.63
C ILE A 228 17.45 13.91 13.27
N ILE A 229 16.14 13.64 13.18
CA ILE A 229 15.40 13.71 11.94
C ILE A 229 14.93 15.14 11.67
N ARG A 230 15.14 15.61 10.44
CA ARG A 230 14.61 16.87 9.91
C ARG A 230 13.72 16.55 8.71
N CYS A 231 12.54 17.17 8.63
CA CYS A 231 11.63 17.01 7.51
C CYS A 231 11.65 18.22 6.62
N PHE A 232 11.66 17.95 5.32
CA PHE A 232 11.61 18.97 4.29
C PHE A 232 10.49 18.63 3.32
N THR A 233 9.78 19.65 2.85
CA THR A 233 8.92 19.51 1.68
C THR A 233 9.71 19.88 0.43
N VAL A 234 9.46 19.11 -0.63
CA VAL A 234 10.06 19.31 -1.94
C VAL A 234 8.94 19.30 -2.98
N ASP A 235 9.03 20.20 -3.94
CA ASP A 235 8.13 20.26 -5.08
C ASP A 235 8.42 19.14 -6.12
N ASP A 236 7.48 18.92 -7.03
CA ASP A 236 7.60 17.84 -8.04
C ASP A 236 8.75 18.12 -9.04
N ASP A 237 9.09 19.41 -9.27
CA ASP A 237 10.14 19.85 -10.20
C ASP A 237 11.53 19.90 -9.57
N LEU A 238 11.62 19.69 -8.26
CA LEU A 238 12.87 19.74 -7.47
C LEU A 238 13.55 21.10 -7.56
N THR A 239 12.78 22.18 -7.40
CA THR A 239 13.28 23.57 -7.45
C THR A 239 13.39 24.19 -6.08
N GLU A 240 12.55 23.75 -5.13
CA GLU A 240 12.48 24.34 -3.80
C GLU A 240 12.52 23.28 -2.70
N LEU A 241 13.24 23.59 -1.62
CA LEU A 241 13.34 22.78 -0.41
C LEU A 241 12.98 23.63 0.80
N ILE A 242 11.87 23.29 1.46
CA ILE A 242 11.38 24.03 2.62
C ILE A 242 11.48 23.14 3.85
N GLN A 243 12.25 23.57 4.84
CA GLN A 243 12.29 22.88 6.13
C GLN A 243 10.95 23.08 6.85
N THR A 244 10.39 21.98 7.34
CA THR A 244 9.13 21.98 8.08
C THR A 244 9.36 21.46 9.48
N GLU A 245 8.99 22.28 10.46
CA GLU A 245 9.11 21.91 11.86
C GLU A 245 8.18 20.76 12.21
N PHE A 246 8.64 19.88 13.10
CA PHE A 246 7.83 18.78 13.61
C PHE A 246 6.78 19.37 14.57
N PRO A 247 5.47 19.17 14.30
CA PRO A 247 4.44 19.68 15.16
C PRO A 247 4.48 18.99 16.54
N GLU A 248 4.05 19.68 17.57
CA GLU A 248 3.92 19.07 18.88
C GLU A 248 3.07 17.79 18.82
N ARG A 249 3.48 16.76 19.57
CA ARG A 249 2.75 15.47 19.63
C ARG A 249 1.27 15.67 19.93
N ARG A 250 0.91 16.66 20.74
CA ARG A 250 -0.48 17.02 21.06
C ARG A 250 -1.27 17.46 19.84
N GLU A 251 -0.68 18.17 18.90
CA GLU A 251 -1.35 18.66 17.69
C GLU A 251 -1.68 17.54 16.72
N LEU A 252 -0.79 16.55 16.60
CA LEU A 252 -1.03 15.36 15.79
C LEU A 252 -2.26 14.57 16.26
N TRP A 253 -2.59 14.66 17.56
CA TRP A 253 -3.73 13.98 18.18
C TRP A 253 -5.01 14.82 18.23
N LYS A 254 -4.97 16.12 17.98
CA LYS A 254 -6.15 17.04 18.06
C LYS A 254 -7.19 16.82 16.97
N ARG A 255 -6.90 16.10 15.90
CA ARG A 255 -7.80 15.96 14.74
C ARG A 255 -9.14 15.32 15.15
N ARG A 256 -10.27 15.88 14.64
CA ARG A 256 -11.58 15.21 14.69
C ARG A 256 -11.51 13.87 13.97
N LEU A 257 -11.65 12.78 14.73
CA LEU A 257 -11.81 11.45 14.19
C LEU A 257 -13.31 11.20 13.96
N ALA A 258 -13.66 10.61 12.82
CA ALA A 258 -15.01 10.14 12.59
C ALA A 258 -15.36 9.09 13.66
N ARG A 259 -16.57 9.13 14.20
CA ARG A 259 -17.08 8.08 15.10
C ARG A 259 -17.18 6.77 14.32
N PHE A 260 -17.01 5.64 15.00
CA PHE A 260 -17.33 4.35 14.40
C PHE A 260 -18.82 4.30 14.04
N PRO A 261 -19.18 3.76 12.88
CA PRO A 261 -20.56 3.43 12.62
C PRO A 261 -21.03 2.41 13.66
N PRO A 262 -22.29 2.44 14.08
CA PRO A 262 -22.85 1.38 14.90
C PRO A 262 -22.64 0.04 14.19
N VAL A 263 -22.36 -1.00 14.99
CA VAL A 263 -22.26 -2.38 14.48
C VAL A 263 -23.64 -2.77 13.98
N PRO A 264 -23.82 -3.06 12.69
CA PRO A 264 -25.10 -3.56 12.22
C PRO A 264 -25.38 -4.90 12.90
N ALA A 265 -26.61 -5.09 13.39
CA ALA A 265 -27.03 -6.40 13.85
C ALA A 265 -26.84 -7.40 12.70
N ALA A 266 -26.30 -8.58 13.00
CA ALA A 266 -26.05 -9.63 12.02
C ALA A 266 -27.39 -10.25 11.58
N ASN A 267 -28.11 -9.58 10.72
CA ASN A 267 -29.32 -10.11 10.10
C ASN A 267 -28.93 -10.92 8.87
N LEU A 268 -28.62 -12.20 9.09
CA LEU A 268 -28.31 -13.12 8.00
C LEU A 268 -29.59 -13.46 7.26
N THR A 269 -29.67 -13.07 6.01
CA THR A 269 -30.80 -13.37 5.15
C THR A 269 -30.92 -14.86 4.82
N THR A 270 -32.06 -15.31 4.34
CA THR A 270 -32.30 -16.72 3.97
C THR A 270 -31.30 -17.20 2.90
N GLN A 271 -31.00 -16.35 1.91
CA GLN A 271 -30.03 -16.70 0.87
C GLN A 271 -28.63 -16.86 1.43
N ILE A 272 -28.21 -15.98 2.32
CA ILE A 272 -26.89 -16.06 2.97
C ILE A 272 -26.78 -17.35 3.79
N ARG A 273 -27.83 -17.71 4.55
CA ARG A 273 -27.84 -18.96 5.34
C ARG A 273 -27.66 -20.19 4.46
N LYS A 274 -28.41 -20.28 3.34
CA LYS A 274 -28.25 -21.37 2.37
C LYS A 274 -26.84 -21.48 1.82
N ILE A 275 -26.21 -20.33 1.49
CA ILE A 275 -24.84 -20.33 0.99
C ILE A 275 -23.84 -20.73 2.07
N LEU A 276 -24.06 -20.32 3.32
CA LEU A 276 -23.20 -20.73 4.45
C LEU A 276 -23.26 -22.24 4.69
N GLU A 277 -24.41 -22.87 4.50
CA GLU A 277 -24.61 -24.32 4.64
C GLU A 277 -23.79 -25.14 3.63
N GLU A 278 -23.43 -24.54 2.47
CA GLU A 278 -22.60 -25.22 1.46
C GLU A 278 -21.18 -25.53 1.94
N ALA A 279 -20.62 -24.68 2.79
CA ALA A 279 -19.31 -24.87 3.41
C ALA A 279 -19.18 -24.04 4.72
N PRO A 280 -19.83 -24.47 5.82
CA PRO A 280 -19.93 -23.69 7.07
C PRO A 280 -18.58 -23.35 7.69
N HIS A 281 -17.59 -24.24 7.49
CA HIS A 281 -16.22 -24.04 8.01
C HIS A 281 -15.32 -23.20 7.11
N ALA A 282 -15.73 -22.92 5.88
CA ALA A 282 -14.90 -22.20 4.92
C ALA A 282 -15.45 -20.80 4.60
N ILE A 283 -16.76 -20.62 4.66
CA ILE A 283 -17.41 -19.37 4.30
C ILE A 283 -17.60 -18.50 5.54
N ASP A 284 -17.23 -17.23 5.43
CA ASP A 284 -17.53 -16.16 6.39
C ASP A 284 -18.23 -14.98 5.69
N VAL A 285 -19.03 -14.24 6.47
CA VAL A 285 -19.79 -13.10 6.00
C VAL A 285 -19.16 -11.83 6.54
N VAL A 286 -18.96 -10.86 5.65
CA VAL A 286 -18.50 -9.52 6.00
C VAL A 286 -19.56 -8.50 5.64
N HIS A 287 -20.09 -7.84 6.64
CA HIS A 287 -21.05 -6.76 6.44
C HIS A 287 -20.38 -5.54 5.79
N ALA A 288 -20.98 -5.02 4.75
CA ALA A 288 -20.52 -3.84 4.05
C ALA A 288 -21.68 -2.83 3.91
N ARG A 289 -21.36 -1.56 3.64
CA ARG A 289 -22.34 -0.47 3.55
C ARG A 289 -23.53 -0.75 2.59
N HIS A 290 -23.31 -1.60 1.60
CA HIS A 290 -24.28 -1.88 0.54
C HIS A 290 -24.50 -3.38 0.35
N GLY A 291 -24.69 -4.14 1.43
CA GLY A 291 -24.93 -5.59 1.45
C GLY A 291 -23.77 -6.39 2.02
N GLU A 292 -23.91 -7.69 2.01
CA GLU A 292 -22.99 -8.65 2.60
C GLU A 292 -22.03 -9.21 1.55
N THR A 293 -20.77 -9.36 1.94
CA THR A 293 -19.76 -10.04 1.12
C THR A 293 -19.45 -11.38 1.74
N LEU A 294 -19.62 -12.45 0.95
CA LEU A 294 -19.25 -13.80 1.36
C LEU A 294 -17.82 -14.07 0.90
N ARG A 295 -17.03 -14.65 1.81
CA ARG A 295 -15.63 -14.97 1.57
C ARG A 295 -15.40 -16.43 1.88
N PHE A 296 -14.70 -17.13 0.98
CA PHE A 296 -14.27 -18.51 1.18
C PHE A 296 -12.83 -18.50 1.69
N PHE A 297 -12.59 -18.88 2.93
CA PHE A 297 -11.32 -18.70 3.62
C PHE A 297 -10.71 -17.30 3.33
N GLY A 298 -11.50 -16.24 3.58
CA GLY A 298 -11.09 -14.85 3.39
C GLY A 298 -11.12 -14.34 1.94
N LEU A 299 -11.23 -15.18 0.90
CA LEU A 299 -11.33 -14.78 -0.49
C LEU A 299 -12.77 -14.37 -0.84
N PRO A 300 -13.04 -13.12 -1.21
CA PRO A 300 -14.38 -12.70 -1.61
C PRO A 300 -14.80 -13.39 -2.91
N PHE A 301 -15.91 -14.16 -2.87
CA PHE A 301 -16.43 -14.88 -4.03
C PHE A 301 -17.88 -14.54 -4.37
N ALA A 302 -18.65 -14.02 -3.41
CA ALA A 302 -20.01 -13.62 -3.64
C ALA A 302 -20.39 -12.37 -2.85
N ARG A 303 -21.45 -11.69 -3.29
CA ARG A 303 -22.03 -10.53 -2.65
C ARG A 303 -23.55 -10.59 -2.69
N VAL A 304 -24.19 -10.40 -1.55
CA VAL A 304 -25.65 -10.35 -1.44
C VAL A 304 -26.10 -8.94 -1.15
N ARG A 305 -27.13 -8.48 -1.86
CA ARG A 305 -27.77 -7.18 -1.64
C ARG A 305 -29.28 -7.34 -1.73
N SER A 306 -30.00 -6.62 -0.89
CA SER A 306 -31.42 -6.40 -1.07
C SER A 306 -31.62 -5.14 -1.92
N ILE A 307 -32.39 -5.26 -3.00
CA ILE A 307 -32.77 -4.18 -3.90
C ILE A 307 -34.28 -4.27 -4.03
N LEU A 308 -35.02 -3.27 -3.55
CA LEU A 308 -36.49 -3.24 -3.51
C LEU A 308 -37.04 -4.54 -2.87
N ASP A 309 -36.52 -4.91 -1.72
CA ASP A 309 -36.85 -6.10 -0.93
C ASP A 309 -36.61 -7.44 -1.64
N VAL A 310 -35.98 -7.43 -2.79
CA VAL A 310 -35.53 -8.64 -3.50
C VAL A 310 -34.05 -8.86 -3.26
N GLU A 311 -33.72 -10.02 -2.70
CA GLU A 311 -32.33 -10.43 -2.52
C GLU A 311 -31.73 -10.88 -3.85
N ARG A 312 -30.59 -10.27 -4.19
CA ARG A 312 -29.79 -10.68 -5.35
C ARG A 312 -28.39 -11.07 -4.91
N VAL A 313 -27.90 -12.13 -5.49
CA VAL A 313 -26.56 -12.67 -5.26
C VAL A 313 -25.71 -12.44 -6.50
N TRP A 314 -24.60 -11.75 -6.35
CA TRP A 314 -23.55 -11.66 -7.39
C TRP A 314 -22.40 -12.55 -6.97
N PHE A 315 -21.88 -13.35 -7.87
CA PHE A 315 -20.77 -14.23 -7.61
C PHE A 315 -19.66 -14.10 -8.66
N GLY A 316 -18.45 -14.49 -8.29
CA GLY A 316 -17.23 -14.38 -9.08
C GLY A 316 -16.11 -13.73 -8.28
N ILE A 317 -14.88 -14.13 -8.54
CA ILE A 317 -13.69 -13.65 -7.80
C ILE A 317 -13.20 -12.32 -8.36
N GLU A 318 -13.17 -12.17 -9.67
CA GLU A 318 -12.79 -10.93 -10.33
C GLU A 318 -13.98 -9.99 -10.52
N ARG A 319 -13.77 -8.69 -10.31
CA ARG A 319 -14.87 -7.70 -10.42
C ARG A 319 -15.53 -7.68 -11.79
N GLU A 320 -14.77 -7.92 -12.82
CA GLU A 320 -15.21 -7.84 -14.23
C GLU A 320 -16.01 -9.08 -14.67
N HIS A 321 -15.88 -10.20 -13.96
CA HIS A 321 -16.55 -11.48 -14.27
C HIS A 321 -17.68 -11.82 -13.30
N ARG A 322 -18.23 -10.82 -12.57
CA ARG A 322 -19.34 -11.07 -11.64
C ARG A 322 -20.63 -11.31 -12.39
N ARG A 323 -21.26 -12.44 -12.06
CA ARG A 323 -22.57 -12.87 -12.58
C ARG A 323 -23.63 -12.78 -11.50
N ILE A 324 -24.88 -12.60 -11.89
CA ILE A 324 -26.03 -12.72 -10.99
C ILE A 324 -26.35 -14.21 -10.89
N LEU A 325 -26.63 -14.69 -9.69
CA LEU A 325 -27.09 -16.07 -9.47
C LEU A 325 -28.57 -16.16 -9.81
N ASP A 326 -28.86 -16.87 -10.87
CA ASP A 326 -30.19 -17.21 -11.37
C ASP A 326 -30.21 -18.63 -11.95
N ALA A 327 -31.31 -19.03 -12.56
CA ALA A 327 -31.46 -20.37 -13.14
C ALA A 327 -30.40 -20.65 -14.23
N SER A 328 -30.03 -19.65 -15.03
CA SER A 328 -29.09 -19.79 -16.16
C SER A 328 -27.62 -19.86 -15.71
N THR A 329 -27.31 -19.38 -14.52
CA THR A 329 -25.94 -19.28 -13.97
C THR A 329 -25.67 -20.28 -12.85
N LYS A 330 -26.64 -21.16 -12.54
CA LYS A 330 -26.56 -22.14 -11.43
C LYS A 330 -25.38 -23.09 -11.57
N ASP A 331 -25.11 -23.59 -12.76
CA ASP A 331 -23.98 -24.51 -13.01
C ASP A 331 -22.65 -23.79 -12.81
N ALA A 332 -22.53 -22.54 -13.27
CA ALA A 332 -21.33 -21.73 -13.06
C ALA A 332 -21.10 -21.40 -11.58
N TRP A 333 -22.15 -21.24 -10.80
CA TRP A 333 -22.07 -21.10 -9.34
C TRP A 333 -21.56 -22.38 -8.67
N GLN A 334 -22.11 -23.53 -9.03
CA GLN A 334 -21.69 -24.82 -8.48
C GLN A 334 -20.24 -25.13 -8.82
N ASN A 335 -19.83 -24.89 -10.07
CA ASN A 335 -18.44 -25.06 -10.50
C ASN A 335 -17.49 -24.16 -9.69
N LEU A 336 -17.84 -22.87 -9.49
CA LEU A 336 -17.03 -21.98 -8.66
C LEU A 336 -16.90 -22.47 -7.21
N LEU A 337 -17.99 -22.97 -6.61
CA LEU A 337 -17.95 -23.52 -5.25
C LEU A 337 -17.09 -24.78 -5.18
N GLN A 338 -17.17 -25.66 -6.18
CA GLN A 338 -16.34 -26.85 -6.27
C GLN A 338 -14.87 -26.49 -6.40
N ASP A 339 -14.53 -25.58 -7.32
CA ASP A 339 -13.16 -25.07 -7.50
C ASP A 339 -12.60 -24.48 -6.19
N LEU A 340 -13.44 -23.74 -5.43
CA LEU A 340 -13.04 -23.19 -4.13
C LEU A 340 -12.80 -24.30 -3.10
N LYS A 341 -13.63 -25.35 -3.07
CA LYS A 341 -13.44 -26.50 -2.18
C LYS A 341 -12.15 -27.27 -2.53
N ASP A 342 -11.85 -27.44 -3.81
CA ASP A 342 -10.70 -28.21 -4.29
C ASP A 342 -9.38 -27.42 -4.16
N TYR A 343 -9.37 -26.16 -4.55
CA TYR A 343 -8.14 -25.38 -4.65
C TYR A 343 -7.90 -24.39 -3.50
N ARG A 344 -8.92 -24.08 -2.67
CA ARG A 344 -8.74 -23.19 -1.52
C ARG A 344 -8.98 -23.93 -0.20
N SER A 345 -8.46 -25.14 -0.09
CA SER A 345 -8.47 -25.94 1.14
C SER A 345 -7.04 -26.22 1.62
N ALA A 346 -6.89 -26.55 2.89
CA ALA A 346 -5.58 -26.91 3.45
C ALA A 346 -5.00 -28.17 2.77
N GLY A 347 -5.88 -29.08 2.32
CA GLY A 347 -5.51 -30.32 1.62
C GLY A 347 -5.43 -30.20 0.10
N ALA A 348 -5.50 -28.98 -0.46
CA ALA A 348 -5.40 -28.78 -1.91
C ALA A 348 -4.11 -29.38 -2.47
N LEU A 349 -4.22 -30.15 -3.57
CA LEU A 349 -3.06 -30.78 -4.21
C LEU A 349 -2.21 -29.79 -5.00
N ASP A 350 -2.83 -28.76 -5.58
CA ASP A 350 -2.12 -27.74 -6.34
C ASP A 350 -1.97 -26.42 -5.56
N HIS A 351 -0.86 -26.29 -4.86
CA HIS A 351 -0.50 -25.06 -4.13
C HIS A 351 -0.11 -23.89 -5.06
N ARG A 352 0.03 -24.10 -6.38
CA ARG A 352 0.33 -23.04 -7.35
C ARG A 352 -0.95 -22.41 -7.89
N HIS A 353 -2.10 -23.06 -7.72
CA HIS A 353 -3.38 -22.53 -8.17
C HIS A 353 -3.65 -21.13 -7.62
N ALA A 354 -4.26 -20.27 -8.44
CA ALA A 354 -4.54 -18.88 -8.06
C ALA A 354 -5.38 -18.77 -6.78
N PHE A 355 -6.38 -19.65 -6.60
CA PHE A 355 -7.25 -19.65 -5.41
C PHE A 355 -6.49 -20.01 -4.13
N TYR A 356 -5.47 -20.87 -4.21
CA TYR A 356 -4.63 -21.18 -3.06
C TYR A 356 -3.73 -20.02 -2.66
N ARG A 357 -3.20 -19.28 -3.65
CA ARG A 357 -2.20 -18.23 -3.43
C ARG A 357 -2.79 -16.86 -3.15
N ASN A 358 -3.91 -16.53 -3.80
CA ASN A 358 -4.52 -15.21 -3.69
C ASN A 358 -5.05 -14.95 -2.27
N ALA A 359 -4.90 -13.70 -1.82
CA ALA A 359 -5.39 -13.23 -0.52
C ALA A 359 -4.99 -14.17 0.65
N ALA A 360 -3.74 -14.62 0.71
CA ALA A 360 -3.27 -15.54 1.75
C ALA A 360 -3.33 -14.92 3.16
N GLU A 361 -3.08 -13.61 3.31
CA GLU A 361 -3.27 -12.91 4.59
C GLU A 361 -4.74 -12.95 5.04
N ALA A 362 -5.68 -12.74 4.11
CA ALA A 362 -7.10 -12.84 4.42
C ALA A 362 -7.54 -14.27 4.80
N TRP A 363 -6.84 -15.29 4.32
CA TRP A 363 -7.06 -16.67 4.77
C TRP A 363 -6.63 -16.84 6.22
N LEU A 364 -5.43 -16.40 6.57
CA LEU A 364 -4.96 -16.45 7.96
C LEU A 364 -5.88 -15.64 8.89
N GLU A 365 -6.31 -14.46 8.45
CA GLU A 365 -7.31 -13.65 9.16
C GLU A 365 -8.60 -14.43 9.40
N SER A 366 -9.12 -15.10 8.36
CA SER A 366 -10.35 -15.91 8.46
C SER A 366 -10.24 -17.04 9.49
N LEU A 367 -9.09 -17.73 9.55
CA LEU A 367 -8.83 -18.76 10.55
C LEU A 367 -8.80 -18.22 11.98
N LEU A 368 -8.07 -17.11 12.19
CA LEU A 368 -7.96 -16.47 13.50
C LEU A 368 -9.27 -15.82 13.96
N ARG A 369 -10.09 -15.35 13.04
CA ARG A 369 -11.44 -14.83 13.37
C ARG A 369 -12.38 -15.89 13.89
N LYS A 370 -12.23 -17.13 13.45
CA LYS A 370 -13.02 -18.24 13.97
C LYS A 370 -12.60 -18.64 15.38
N ASP A 371 -11.31 -18.59 15.63
CA ASP A 371 -10.75 -18.92 16.92
C ASP A 371 -9.46 -18.11 17.18
N ILE A 372 -9.63 -16.91 17.74
CA ILE A 372 -8.51 -16.02 18.09
C ILE A 372 -7.69 -16.56 19.26
N THR A 373 -8.26 -17.49 20.06
CA THR A 373 -7.56 -18.08 21.21
C THR A 373 -6.39 -18.94 20.79
N ARG A 374 -6.34 -19.39 19.54
CA ARG A 374 -5.16 -20.06 18.96
C ARG A 374 -3.94 -19.15 18.88
N LEU A 375 -4.13 -17.83 18.80
CA LEU A 375 -3.04 -16.88 18.84
C LEU A 375 -2.65 -16.53 20.28
N ASP A 376 -3.63 -16.19 21.09
CA ASP A 376 -3.46 -15.92 22.53
C ASP A 376 -4.75 -16.30 23.25
N PRO A 377 -4.72 -17.29 24.17
CA PRO A 377 -5.94 -17.79 24.87
C PRO A 377 -6.72 -16.71 25.61
N GLY A 378 -6.06 -15.60 25.96
CA GLY A 378 -6.68 -14.47 26.64
C GLY A 378 -7.39 -13.48 25.72
N LEU A 379 -7.46 -13.71 24.40
CA LEU A 379 -8.04 -12.76 23.47
C LEU A 379 -9.52 -13.01 23.20
N ILE A 380 -10.21 -11.91 23.00
CA ILE A 380 -11.58 -11.81 22.48
C ILE A 380 -11.53 -10.90 21.27
N ILE A 381 -11.99 -11.38 20.12
CA ILE A 381 -12.04 -10.57 18.90
C ILE A 381 -13.25 -9.63 18.94
N ALA A 382 -13.08 -8.41 18.45
CA ALA A 382 -14.21 -7.54 18.17
C ALA A 382 -15.13 -8.22 17.14
N PRO A 383 -16.46 -8.21 17.31
CA PRO A 383 -17.39 -8.79 16.35
C PRO A 383 -17.34 -8.08 14.99
N LEU A 384 -16.60 -7.02 14.87
CA LEU A 384 -16.47 -6.19 13.69
C LEU A 384 -15.26 -6.56 12.85
N HIS A 385 -15.56 -7.15 11.74
CA HIS A 385 -14.99 -6.89 10.45
C HIS A 385 -13.53 -7.28 10.24
N ALA A 386 -13.34 -8.15 9.29
CA ALA A 386 -12.21 -8.09 8.40
C ALA A 386 -11.99 -6.63 8.01
N GLN A 387 -10.85 -6.08 8.31
CA GLN A 387 -10.44 -4.74 7.90
C GLN A 387 -11.15 -3.58 8.64
N PHE A 388 -10.80 -3.43 9.89
CA PHE A 388 -11.25 -2.32 10.73
C PHE A 388 -10.84 -0.96 10.14
N ARG A 389 -11.83 -0.19 9.65
CA ARG A 389 -11.57 1.13 9.04
C ARG A 389 -11.65 2.21 10.10
N THR A 390 -10.52 2.78 10.47
CA THR A 390 -10.42 3.91 11.40
C THR A 390 -10.72 5.28 10.78
N ALA A 391 -10.94 5.35 9.47
CA ALA A 391 -11.25 6.61 8.77
C ALA A 391 -12.26 6.40 7.64
N ARG A 392 -13.20 7.33 7.51
CA ARG A 392 -14.08 7.46 6.33
C ARG A 392 -13.28 8.12 5.20
N GLY A 393 -13.27 7.50 4.03
CA GLY A 393 -12.85 8.14 2.78
C GLY A 393 -11.54 7.64 2.21
N GLY A 394 -11.63 7.09 1.00
CA GLY A 394 -10.55 6.49 0.22
C GLY A 394 -9.51 7.45 -0.36
N LYS A 395 -9.39 8.69 0.10
CA LYS A 395 -8.47 9.69 -0.47
C LYS A 395 -7.04 9.66 0.08
N LEU A 396 -6.76 8.92 1.16
CA LEU A 396 -5.46 8.96 1.85
C LEU A 396 -4.72 7.61 1.91
N GLY A 397 -5.07 6.61 1.10
CA GLY A 397 -4.36 5.33 1.08
C GLY A 397 -4.37 4.60 2.44
N VAL A 398 -5.38 4.84 3.27
CA VAL A 398 -5.48 4.26 4.61
C VAL A 398 -5.82 2.78 4.47
N ARG A 399 -4.84 1.92 4.70
CA ARG A 399 -5.08 0.48 4.80
C ARG A 399 -5.93 0.19 6.05
N PRO A 400 -6.90 -0.73 5.96
CA PRO A 400 -7.63 -1.18 7.14
C PRO A 400 -6.72 -1.96 8.08
N ILE A 401 -7.05 -2.02 9.35
CA ILE A 401 -6.40 -2.86 10.35
C ILE A 401 -6.91 -4.28 10.16
N ASP A 402 -6.04 -5.29 10.20
CA ASP A 402 -6.45 -6.67 10.01
C ASP A 402 -7.42 -7.10 11.13
N MET A 403 -7.01 -6.98 12.38
CA MET A 403 -7.89 -7.30 13.51
C MET A 403 -7.67 -6.38 14.70
N LEU A 404 -8.77 -6.10 15.42
CA LEU A 404 -8.78 -5.47 16.73
C LEU A 404 -9.33 -6.48 17.74
N ALA A 405 -8.61 -6.73 18.80
CA ALA A 405 -8.98 -7.66 19.86
C ALA A 405 -8.94 -6.98 21.23
N LEU A 406 -9.55 -7.64 22.22
CA LEU A 406 -9.51 -7.27 23.64
C LEU A 406 -8.94 -8.46 24.43
N ARG A 407 -8.01 -8.21 25.32
CA ARG A 407 -7.56 -9.21 26.29
C ARG A 407 -8.57 -9.34 27.43
N GLN A 408 -8.54 -10.47 28.11
CA GLN A 408 -9.41 -10.72 29.28
C GLN A 408 -9.21 -9.65 30.38
N ASP A 409 -7.99 -9.08 30.49
CA ASP A 409 -7.69 -7.98 31.42
C ASP A 409 -8.26 -6.62 30.98
N GLY A 410 -8.96 -6.55 29.83
CA GLY A 410 -9.56 -5.35 29.28
C GLY A 410 -8.63 -4.51 28.42
N ARG A 411 -7.40 -4.92 28.16
CA ARG A 411 -6.45 -4.19 27.32
C ARG A 411 -6.71 -4.47 25.83
N LEU A 412 -6.74 -3.42 25.01
CA LEU A 412 -6.90 -3.53 23.57
C LEU A 412 -5.64 -4.10 22.92
N VAL A 413 -5.83 -4.85 21.83
CA VAL A 413 -4.74 -5.45 21.03
C VAL A 413 -4.99 -5.16 19.56
N VAL A 414 -4.01 -4.55 18.92
CA VAL A 414 -3.95 -4.39 17.46
C VAL A 414 -3.16 -5.55 16.89
N ILE A 415 -3.73 -6.27 15.94
CA ILE A 415 -3.10 -7.43 15.31
C ILE A 415 -2.89 -7.14 13.84
N GLU A 416 -1.66 -7.27 13.37
CA GLU A 416 -1.26 -7.16 11.97
C GLU A 416 -0.68 -8.49 11.51
N LEU A 417 -1.16 -8.99 10.39
CA LEU A 417 -0.81 -10.31 9.85
C LEU A 417 0.04 -10.17 8.59
N LYS A 418 1.08 -10.98 8.48
CA LYS A 418 1.85 -11.16 7.26
C LYS A 418 2.10 -12.65 7.03
N VAL A 419 1.96 -13.08 5.78
CA VAL A 419 2.28 -14.47 5.35
C VAL A 419 3.49 -14.55 4.43
N SER A 420 4.06 -13.41 4.10
CA SER A 420 5.30 -13.25 3.33
C SER A 420 6.19 -12.22 4.01
N GLU A 421 7.48 -12.24 3.65
CA GLU A 421 8.42 -11.25 4.17
C GLU A 421 7.99 -9.83 3.79
N ASP A 422 7.77 -8.99 4.81
CA ASP A 422 7.37 -7.60 4.65
C ASP A 422 8.20 -6.69 5.55
N ARG A 423 8.93 -5.75 4.96
CA ARG A 423 9.69 -4.72 5.69
C ARG A 423 8.81 -3.74 6.42
N GLU A 424 7.59 -3.53 5.91
CA GLU A 424 6.68 -2.51 6.42
C GLU A 424 5.91 -2.99 7.65
N HIS A 425 5.99 -4.28 7.98
CA HIS A 425 5.20 -4.93 9.02
C HIS A 425 5.21 -4.16 10.35
N VAL A 426 6.38 -3.73 10.82
CA VAL A 426 6.52 -2.97 12.08
C VAL A 426 5.85 -1.60 11.98
N LEU A 427 6.13 -0.83 10.92
CA LEU A 427 5.58 0.52 10.77
C LEU A 427 4.06 0.50 10.53
N GLN A 428 3.56 -0.50 9.81
CA GLN A 428 2.12 -0.69 9.61
C GLN A 428 1.40 -0.98 10.93
N GLY A 429 1.86 -1.96 11.68
CA GLY A 429 1.26 -2.30 12.97
C GLY A 429 1.28 -1.14 13.97
N THR A 430 2.37 -0.37 14.00
CA THR A 430 2.47 0.82 14.88
C THR A 430 1.58 1.98 14.42
N ASP A 431 1.38 2.21 13.11
CA ASP A 431 0.39 3.18 12.66
C ASP A 431 -1.04 2.75 13.02
N TYR A 432 -1.32 1.46 12.96
CA TYR A 432 -2.62 0.95 13.40
C TYR A 432 -2.81 1.15 14.91
N TRP A 433 -1.78 0.89 15.71
CA TRP A 433 -1.77 1.23 17.13
C TRP A 433 -2.11 2.70 17.36
N ARG A 434 -1.45 3.62 16.66
CA ARG A 434 -1.70 5.06 16.77
C ARG A 434 -3.18 5.42 16.52
N ARG A 435 -3.79 4.80 15.51
CA ARG A 435 -5.19 5.05 15.17
C ARG A 435 -6.13 4.51 16.26
N VAL A 436 -5.89 3.30 16.72
CA VAL A 436 -6.69 2.67 17.79
C VAL A 436 -6.55 3.48 19.09
N GLU A 437 -5.33 3.86 19.46
CA GLU A 437 -5.05 4.67 20.62
C GLU A 437 -5.77 6.05 20.57
N ALA A 438 -5.77 6.69 19.38
CA ALA A 438 -6.51 7.92 19.19
C ALA A 438 -8.03 7.77 19.39
N HIS A 439 -8.60 6.64 18.99
CA HIS A 439 -10.01 6.32 19.22
C HIS A 439 -10.29 5.91 20.67
N ARG A 440 -9.38 5.16 21.31
CA ARG A 440 -9.47 4.78 22.71
C ARG A 440 -9.53 6.02 23.61
N ARG A 441 -8.57 6.94 23.50
CA ARG A 441 -8.51 8.19 24.27
C ARG A 441 -9.76 9.05 24.17
N ARG A 442 -10.51 8.92 23.08
CA ARG A 442 -11.78 9.65 22.89
C ARG A 442 -13.02 8.85 23.31
N GLY A 443 -12.81 7.65 23.85
CA GLY A 443 -13.89 6.76 24.24
C GLY A 443 -14.74 6.25 23.09
N HIS A 444 -14.28 6.39 21.83
CA HIS A 444 -15.08 5.98 20.66
C HIS A 444 -15.30 4.46 20.62
N ILE A 445 -14.32 3.67 21.05
CA ILE A 445 -14.39 2.21 21.04
C ILE A 445 -15.42 1.72 22.08
N ALA A 446 -15.38 2.29 23.29
CA ALA A 446 -16.34 1.98 24.35
C ALA A 446 -17.76 2.44 23.98
N LYS A 447 -17.92 3.67 23.47
CA LYS A 447 -19.22 4.21 23.04
C LYS A 447 -19.85 3.41 21.89
N ALA A 448 -19.04 2.84 21.01
CA ALA A 448 -19.50 1.98 19.93
C ALA A 448 -19.79 0.54 20.39
N LYS A 449 -19.56 0.22 21.68
CA LYS A 449 -19.74 -1.10 22.28
C LYS A 449 -19.09 -2.24 21.45
N LEU A 450 -17.90 -1.98 20.90
CA LEU A 450 -17.22 -2.95 20.01
C LEU A 450 -16.95 -4.31 20.67
N PHE A 451 -16.90 -4.35 21.98
CA PHE A 451 -16.70 -5.56 22.78
C PHE A 451 -17.89 -5.81 23.74
N GLY A 452 -19.08 -5.35 23.36
CA GLY A 452 -20.26 -5.38 24.23
C GLY A 452 -20.09 -4.50 25.46
N ASP A 453 -20.51 -5.00 26.61
CA ASP A 453 -20.42 -4.29 27.88
C ASP A 453 -19.11 -4.51 28.66
N ARG A 454 -18.11 -5.11 27.98
CA ARG A 454 -16.79 -5.36 28.59
C ARG A 454 -16.05 -4.05 28.82
N LYS A 455 -15.46 -3.92 30.02
CA LYS A 455 -14.67 -2.74 30.38
C LYS A 455 -13.36 -2.72 29.60
N ILE A 456 -13.09 -1.63 28.91
CA ILE A 456 -11.82 -1.37 28.25
C ILE A 456 -10.92 -0.63 29.25
N ARG A 457 -9.70 -1.14 29.48
CA ARG A 457 -8.72 -0.48 30.35
C ARG A 457 -8.24 0.84 29.74
N ASP A 458 -7.91 1.77 30.61
CA ASP A 458 -7.32 3.06 30.21
C ASP A 458 -5.79 2.95 30.04
N GLU A 459 -5.37 1.90 29.35
CA GLU A 459 -3.99 1.68 28.96
C GLU A 459 -3.85 1.66 27.45
N SER A 460 -2.68 2.04 26.92
CA SER A 460 -2.41 2.01 25.49
C SER A 460 -2.51 0.57 24.94
N PRO A 461 -2.99 0.39 23.72
CA PRO A 461 -3.10 -0.94 23.12
C PRO A 461 -1.76 -1.66 23.00
N LEU A 462 -1.79 -2.98 22.99
CA LEU A 462 -0.66 -3.80 22.55
C LEU A 462 -0.64 -3.92 21.03
N VAL A 463 0.52 -4.18 20.46
CA VAL A 463 0.69 -4.52 19.05
C VAL A 463 1.16 -5.97 18.94
N TYR A 464 0.41 -6.80 18.25
CA TYR A 464 0.78 -8.17 17.89
C TYR A 464 1.10 -8.23 16.40
N LEU A 465 2.36 -8.51 16.07
CA LEU A 465 2.85 -8.70 14.71
C LEU A 465 3.03 -10.19 14.46
N VAL A 466 2.16 -10.74 13.62
CA VAL A 466 2.03 -12.19 13.43
C VAL A 466 2.54 -12.57 12.04
N ALA A 467 3.45 -13.53 11.97
CA ALA A 467 3.94 -14.08 10.72
C ALA A 467 4.40 -15.53 10.89
N PRO A 468 4.40 -16.37 9.84
CA PRO A 468 5.08 -17.65 9.86
C PRO A 468 6.57 -17.47 10.18
N THR A 469 7.15 -18.40 10.92
CA THR A 469 8.51 -18.30 11.48
C THR A 469 9.56 -17.93 10.43
N LEU A 470 9.51 -18.56 9.26
CA LEU A 470 10.47 -18.35 8.17
C LEU A 470 10.12 -17.15 7.27
N ARG A 471 9.01 -16.46 7.53
CA ARG A 471 8.52 -15.32 6.74
C ARG A 471 8.70 -13.98 7.43
N VAL A 472 9.38 -13.96 8.55
CA VAL A 472 9.72 -12.70 9.22
C VAL A 472 10.92 -12.07 8.51
N HIS A 473 10.74 -10.83 8.04
CA HIS A 473 11.81 -10.14 7.31
C HIS A 473 13.06 -9.94 8.20
N PRO A 474 14.29 -10.18 7.72
CA PRO A 474 15.53 -10.06 8.51
C PRO A 474 15.73 -8.71 9.21
N SER A 475 15.20 -7.62 8.66
CA SER A 475 15.28 -6.28 9.24
C SER A 475 14.23 -6.00 10.33
N PHE A 476 13.37 -6.95 10.66
CA PHE A 476 12.27 -6.76 11.61
C PHE A 476 12.77 -6.23 12.97
N ALA A 477 13.73 -6.91 13.58
CA ALA A 477 14.27 -6.52 14.89
C ALA A 477 14.91 -5.12 14.89
N MET A 478 15.57 -4.74 13.78
CA MET A 478 16.18 -3.43 13.64
C MET A 478 15.10 -2.32 13.56
N LEU A 479 14.02 -2.54 12.81
CA LEU A 479 12.92 -1.59 12.72
C LEU A 479 12.12 -1.51 14.03
N ALA A 480 11.90 -2.63 14.72
CA ALA A 480 11.22 -2.64 16.01
C ALA A 480 11.98 -1.79 17.05
N ARG A 481 13.30 -1.86 17.07
CA ARG A 481 14.14 -1.01 17.94
C ARG A 481 14.08 0.48 17.62
N CYS A 482 13.59 0.88 16.44
CA CYS A 482 13.35 2.29 16.11
C CYS A 482 12.08 2.85 16.77
N ILE A 483 11.16 1.99 17.18
CA ILE A 483 9.86 2.40 17.74
C ILE A 483 10.01 2.81 19.21
N ASP A 484 9.18 3.79 19.61
CA ASP A 484 9.10 4.29 20.99
C ASP A 484 8.76 3.14 21.97
N ASN A 485 9.45 3.05 23.06
CA ASN A 485 9.28 1.98 24.08
C ASN A 485 7.90 2.01 24.77
N ASP A 486 7.20 3.16 24.70
CA ASP A 486 5.82 3.30 25.18
C ASP A 486 4.83 2.47 24.35
N ILE A 487 5.23 2.02 23.16
CA ILE A 487 4.43 1.18 22.27
C ILE A 487 4.90 -0.27 22.43
N GLU A 488 4.19 -1.06 23.23
CA GLU A 488 4.54 -2.45 23.46
C GLU A 488 4.24 -3.31 22.24
N ILE A 489 5.29 -3.85 21.63
CA ILE A 489 5.20 -4.69 20.43
C ILE A 489 5.59 -6.12 20.77
N TYR A 490 4.71 -7.06 20.43
CA TYR A 490 4.95 -8.49 20.52
C TYR A 490 5.00 -9.10 19.13
N ARG A 491 6.03 -9.88 18.86
CA ARG A 491 6.14 -10.72 17.69
C ARG A 491 5.60 -12.10 18.03
N PHE A 492 4.74 -12.60 17.15
CA PHE A 492 4.22 -13.96 17.20
C PHE A 492 4.68 -14.71 15.96
N ASP A 493 5.52 -15.70 16.16
CA ASP A 493 5.92 -16.64 15.10
C ASP A 493 4.96 -17.79 15.11
N ILE A 494 4.27 -18.04 13.99
CA ILE A 494 3.36 -19.17 13.80
C ILE A 494 4.00 -20.24 12.91
N ASN A 495 3.42 -21.43 12.91
CA ASN A 495 3.83 -22.53 12.05
C ASN A 495 3.72 -22.21 10.56
N GLU A 496 4.55 -22.85 9.72
CA GLU A 496 4.53 -22.63 8.26
C GLU A 496 3.29 -23.23 7.58
N ASP A 497 2.78 -24.32 8.14
CA ASP A 497 1.56 -25.03 7.72
C ASP A 497 0.27 -24.47 8.35
N TRP A 498 0.25 -23.18 8.67
CA TRP A 498 -0.84 -22.48 9.35
C TRP A 498 -2.23 -22.67 8.69
N ARG A 499 -2.27 -23.03 7.39
CA ARG A 499 -3.54 -23.34 6.71
C ARG A 499 -4.22 -24.58 7.26
N CYS A 500 -3.45 -25.55 7.78
CA CYS A 500 -3.96 -26.74 8.48
C CYS A 500 -4.39 -26.44 9.92
N GLY A 501 -4.01 -25.29 10.44
CA GLY A 501 -4.32 -24.84 11.80
C GLY A 501 -3.21 -23.96 12.35
N VAL A 502 -3.60 -22.84 12.94
CA VAL A 502 -2.65 -21.88 13.52
C VAL A 502 -2.14 -22.40 14.85
N ARG A 503 -0.80 -22.44 15.00
CA ARG A 503 -0.10 -22.75 16.25
C ARG A 503 1.00 -21.70 16.46
N VAL A 504 1.05 -21.12 17.65
CA VAL A 504 2.10 -20.19 18.02
C VAL A 504 3.35 -20.97 18.40
N MET A 505 4.42 -20.78 17.66
CA MET A 505 5.74 -21.38 17.88
C MET A 505 6.58 -20.57 18.85
N ARG A 506 6.44 -19.24 18.79
CA ARG A 506 7.19 -18.31 19.62
C ARG A 506 6.41 -17.02 19.83
N ARG A 507 6.48 -16.49 21.05
CA ARG A 507 6.02 -15.15 21.42
C ARG A 507 7.15 -14.40 22.10
N MET A 508 7.40 -13.16 21.70
CA MET A 508 8.44 -12.33 22.32
C MET A 508 8.10 -10.84 22.20
N ARG A 509 8.43 -10.08 23.24
CA ARG A 509 8.47 -8.61 23.16
C ARG A 509 9.70 -8.19 22.35
N VAL A 510 9.58 -7.19 21.47
CA VAL A 510 10.64 -6.85 20.49
C VAL A 510 11.16 -5.42 20.60
N ASN A 511 10.60 -4.60 21.50
CA ASN A 511 11.05 -3.25 21.81
C ASN A 511 10.95 -2.94 23.30
#